data_2fb355875b82daa240c91ba90bc0dd29
#
_entry.id   2fb355875b82daa240c91ba90bc0dd29
#
_cell.length_a   1.000
_cell.length_b   1.000
_cell.length_c   1.000
_cell.angle_alpha   90.00
_cell.angle_beta   90.00
_cell.angle_gamma   90.00
#
_symmetry.space_group_name_H-M   'P 1'
#
loop_
_entity.id
_entity.type
_entity.pdbx_description
1 polymer ?
#
loop_
_entity_poly.entity_id
_entity_poly.type
_entity_poly.pdbx_seq_one_letter_code
_entity_poly.pdbx_strand_id
1 'polypeptide(L)'
;MLHPLKNILVIVLFATLANADDWVEMEIFAESNQEYLRKYINLENGIPSHDTLSRVMGMISPEIIQQLYAKWQEALDRNAGELLKKIICIDGKTMRSNKKNEGKPSHIVSAWSKEDGFCLGQKAVEEKSNEITAIPDLLDKLQIKGQVITIDAMGTQTAIAEKIKNKRADYVLGLKGNQGTLHENVKGYFADTEFLKRIQENGSYKKATEKAHGQLETI
;
A
#
# COMPACT_ATOMS: atom_id res chain seq x y z
N MET A 1 34.01 -10.34 -4.37
CA MET A 1 32.91 -10.10 -3.41
C MET A 1 32.70 -11.39 -2.65
N LEU A 2 32.80 -11.37 -1.32
CA LEU A 2 32.77 -12.60 -0.51
C LEU A 2 31.38 -13.26 -0.57
N HIS A 3 30.32 -12.46 -0.55
CA HIS A 3 28.94 -12.90 -0.61
C HIS A 3 28.25 -12.34 -1.87
N PRO A 4 27.69 -13.20 -2.74
CA PRO A 4 26.91 -12.76 -3.90
C PRO A 4 25.68 -11.95 -3.51
N LEU A 5 25.31 -10.94 -4.29
CA LEU A 5 24.12 -10.11 -4.03
C LEU A 5 22.85 -10.96 -3.91
N LYS A 6 22.70 -11.99 -4.73
CA LYS A 6 21.58 -12.93 -4.65
C LYS A 6 21.43 -13.53 -3.25
N ASN A 7 22.55 -13.94 -2.62
CA ASN A 7 22.52 -14.55 -1.29
C ASN A 7 22.03 -13.56 -0.24
N ILE A 8 22.51 -12.32 -0.30
CA ILE A 8 22.09 -11.25 0.61
C ILE A 8 20.60 -10.97 0.46
N LEU A 9 20.11 -10.81 -0.77
CA LEU A 9 18.69 -10.56 -1.02
C LEU A 9 17.79 -11.70 -0.54
N VAL A 10 18.20 -12.96 -0.75
CA VAL A 10 17.43 -14.12 -0.28
C VAL A 10 17.42 -14.19 1.25
N ILE A 11 18.56 -13.97 1.91
CA ILE A 11 18.62 -13.96 3.37
C ILE A 11 17.71 -12.86 3.93
N VAL A 12 17.81 -11.63 3.43
CA VAL A 12 16.97 -10.51 3.89
C VAL A 12 15.50 -10.80 3.68
N LEU A 13 15.12 -11.35 2.50
CA LEU A 13 13.74 -11.71 2.20
C LEU A 13 13.19 -12.74 3.20
N PHE A 14 13.90 -13.85 3.39
CA PHE A 14 13.43 -14.90 4.29
C PHE A 14 13.41 -14.47 5.76
N ALA A 15 14.40 -13.69 6.20
CA ALA A 15 14.44 -13.14 7.54
C ALA A 15 13.27 -12.17 7.79
N THR A 16 12.98 -11.27 6.83
CA THR A 16 11.82 -10.37 6.91
C THR A 16 10.49 -11.15 6.97
N LEU A 17 10.34 -12.20 6.17
CA LEU A 17 9.16 -13.07 6.22
C LEU A 17 9.04 -13.84 7.55
N ALA A 18 10.16 -14.08 8.21
CA ALA A 18 10.22 -14.66 9.56
C ALA A 18 10.10 -13.62 10.69
N ASN A 19 9.75 -12.38 10.35
CA ASN A 19 9.55 -11.27 11.30
C ASN A 19 10.82 -10.80 12.02
N ALA A 20 11.97 -10.87 11.33
CA ALA A 20 13.19 -10.21 11.80
C ALA A 20 13.12 -8.72 11.50
N ASP A 21 13.19 -7.88 12.54
CA ASP A 21 12.94 -6.43 12.45
C ASP A 21 14.23 -5.60 12.26
N ASP A 22 15.39 -6.19 12.57
CA ASP A 22 16.67 -5.52 12.41
C ASP A 22 17.75 -6.42 11.79
N TRP A 23 18.91 -5.83 11.46
CA TRP A 23 19.99 -6.53 10.77
C TRP A 23 20.64 -7.62 11.63
N VAL A 24 20.67 -7.46 12.95
CA VAL A 24 21.21 -8.45 13.89
C VAL A 24 20.30 -9.67 13.94
N GLU A 25 19.00 -9.45 14.03
CA GLU A 25 18.00 -10.53 13.97
C GLU A 25 18.03 -11.28 12.64
N MET A 26 18.27 -10.57 11.52
CA MET A 26 18.44 -11.19 10.20
C MET A 26 19.69 -12.09 10.11
N GLU A 27 20.80 -11.67 10.72
CA GLU A 27 22.00 -12.51 10.83
C GLU A 27 21.73 -13.76 11.68
N ILE A 28 21.12 -13.61 12.86
CA ILE A 28 20.75 -14.71 13.77
C ILE A 28 19.79 -15.69 13.06
N PHE A 29 18.79 -15.15 12.36
CA PHE A 29 17.88 -15.99 11.54
C PHE A 29 18.65 -16.80 10.53
N ALA A 30 19.56 -16.19 9.78
CA ALA A 30 20.32 -16.84 8.74
C ALA A 30 21.26 -17.92 9.29
N GLU A 31 21.90 -17.66 10.42
CA GLU A 31 22.74 -18.63 11.12
C GLU A 31 21.95 -19.83 11.62
N SER A 32 20.77 -19.58 12.19
CA SER A 32 19.91 -20.65 12.72
C SER A 32 19.24 -21.48 11.62
N ASN A 33 19.14 -20.97 10.40
CA ASN A 33 18.43 -21.61 9.29
C ASN A 33 19.32 -21.92 8.08
N GLN A 34 20.64 -22.10 8.28
CA GLN A 34 21.59 -22.31 7.17
C GLN A 34 21.24 -23.50 6.28
N GLU A 35 20.83 -24.63 6.84
CA GLU A 35 20.44 -25.82 6.08
C GLU A 35 19.24 -25.57 5.17
N TYR A 36 18.27 -24.79 5.65
CA TYR A 36 17.12 -24.39 4.86
C TYR A 36 17.53 -23.42 3.73
N LEU A 37 18.33 -22.41 4.04
CA LEU A 37 18.79 -21.44 3.06
C LEU A 37 19.66 -22.06 1.96
N ARG A 38 20.45 -23.12 2.26
CA ARG A 38 21.26 -23.85 1.29
C ARG A 38 20.44 -24.50 0.16
N LYS A 39 19.13 -24.66 0.32
CA LYS A 39 18.23 -25.11 -0.74
C LYS A 39 18.04 -24.08 -1.85
N TYR A 40 18.28 -22.81 -1.58
CA TYR A 40 18.02 -21.68 -2.48
C TYR A 40 19.29 -20.92 -2.90
N ILE A 41 20.31 -20.95 -2.05
CA ILE A 41 21.55 -20.18 -2.23
C ILE A 41 22.78 -21.01 -1.82
N ASN A 42 23.93 -20.71 -2.45
CA ASN A 42 25.19 -21.29 -2.07
C ASN A 42 25.83 -20.45 -0.95
N LEU A 43 26.12 -21.09 0.19
CA LEU A 43 26.71 -20.45 1.38
C LEU A 43 28.14 -20.95 1.60
N GLU A 44 28.97 -21.04 0.56
CA GLU A 44 30.38 -21.46 0.65
C GLU A 44 31.20 -20.55 1.58
N ASN A 45 30.90 -19.27 1.61
CA ASN A 45 31.58 -18.29 2.43
C ASN A 45 30.85 -17.99 3.76
N GLY A 46 29.95 -18.88 4.19
CA GLY A 46 29.13 -18.70 5.39
C GLY A 46 28.03 -17.65 5.26
N ILE A 47 27.54 -17.17 6.39
CA ILE A 47 26.51 -16.14 6.48
C ILE A 47 27.17 -14.76 6.51
N PRO A 48 26.67 -13.77 5.74
CA PRO A 48 27.13 -12.40 5.85
C PRO A 48 26.72 -11.78 7.21
N SER A 49 27.64 -11.02 7.83
CA SER A 49 27.33 -10.30 9.07
C SER A 49 26.25 -9.24 8.87
N HIS A 50 25.60 -8.85 9.97
CA HIS A 50 24.60 -7.78 9.99
C HIS A 50 25.12 -6.47 9.37
N ASP A 51 26.39 -6.09 9.57
CA ASP A 51 27.01 -4.93 8.95
C ASP A 51 27.07 -5.09 7.41
N THR A 52 27.38 -6.28 6.93
CA THR A 52 27.41 -6.57 5.48
C THR A 52 26.01 -6.51 4.88
N LEU A 53 25.01 -7.08 5.56
CA LEU A 53 23.60 -7.01 5.15
C LEU A 53 23.15 -5.55 5.07
N SER A 54 23.34 -4.78 6.14
CA SER A 54 22.97 -3.37 6.23
C SER A 54 23.64 -2.53 5.13
N ARG A 55 24.96 -2.65 4.99
CA ARG A 55 25.73 -1.88 4.00
C ARG A 55 25.32 -2.20 2.57
N VAL A 56 25.13 -3.45 2.22
CA VAL A 56 24.78 -3.85 0.85
C VAL A 56 23.35 -3.43 0.52
N MET A 57 22.40 -3.62 1.45
CA MET A 57 21.02 -3.17 1.26
C MET A 57 20.92 -1.65 1.15
N GLY A 58 21.73 -0.91 1.91
CA GLY A 58 21.80 0.55 1.81
C GLY A 58 22.37 1.09 0.49
N MET A 59 23.07 0.26 -0.29
CA MET A 59 23.57 0.62 -1.64
C MET A 59 22.56 0.34 -2.76
N ILE A 60 21.48 -0.41 -2.46
CA ILE A 60 20.45 -0.73 -3.46
C ILE A 60 19.44 0.40 -3.48
N SER A 61 19.17 0.96 -4.67
CA SER A 61 18.15 1.99 -4.76
C SER A 61 16.75 1.42 -4.50
N PRO A 62 15.88 2.18 -3.80
CA PRO A 62 14.51 1.76 -3.52
C PRO A 62 13.73 1.37 -4.79
N GLU A 63 14.02 2.02 -5.91
CA GLU A 63 13.37 1.75 -7.20
C GLU A 63 13.64 0.33 -7.71
N ILE A 64 14.85 -0.18 -7.49
CA ILE A 64 15.21 -1.57 -7.87
C ILE A 64 14.40 -2.56 -7.04
N ILE A 65 14.28 -2.33 -5.74
CA ILE A 65 13.47 -3.18 -4.86
C ILE A 65 11.99 -3.13 -5.26
N GLN A 66 11.47 -1.94 -5.58
CA GLN A 66 10.09 -1.79 -6.07
C GLN A 66 9.87 -2.53 -7.40
N GLN A 67 10.82 -2.49 -8.33
CA GLN A 67 10.73 -3.23 -9.60
C GLN A 67 10.76 -4.75 -9.40
N LEU A 68 11.60 -5.25 -8.50
CA LEU A 68 11.62 -6.68 -8.14
C LEU A 68 10.29 -7.12 -7.53
N TYR A 69 9.75 -6.30 -6.64
CA TYR A 69 8.46 -6.53 -6.02
C TYR A 69 7.32 -6.54 -7.03
N ALA A 70 7.28 -5.59 -7.96
CA ALA A 70 6.28 -5.54 -9.02
C ALA A 70 6.32 -6.78 -9.93
N LYS A 71 7.52 -7.23 -10.31
CA LYS A 71 7.69 -8.48 -11.08
C LYS A 71 7.23 -9.72 -10.33
N TRP A 72 7.46 -9.75 -9.03
CA TRP A 72 6.96 -10.84 -8.18
C TRP A 72 5.43 -10.85 -8.11
N GLN A 73 4.80 -9.68 -7.95
CA GLN A 73 3.34 -9.52 -8.00
C GLN A 73 2.76 -10.00 -9.34
N GLU A 74 3.36 -9.58 -10.47
CA GLU A 74 2.94 -10.05 -11.79
C GLU A 74 3.00 -11.57 -11.93
N ALA A 75 4.01 -12.20 -11.34
CA ALA A 75 4.15 -13.65 -11.35
C ALA A 75 3.07 -14.34 -10.50
N LEU A 76 2.66 -13.74 -9.38
CA LEU A 76 1.56 -14.24 -8.55
C LEU A 76 0.22 -14.09 -9.26
N ASP A 77 -0.05 -12.92 -9.86
CA ASP A 77 -1.31 -12.63 -10.57
C ASP A 77 -1.54 -13.54 -11.78
N ARG A 78 -0.49 -13.95 -12.49
CA ARG A 78 -0.58 -14.91 -13.61
C ARG A 78 -1.08 -16.30 -13.17
N ASN A 79 -0.88 -16.65 -11.91
CA ASN A 79 -1.30 -17.93 -11.33
C ASN A 79 -2.65 -17.85 -10.61
N ALA A 80 -3.16 -16.64 -10.35
CA ALA A 80 -4.47 -16.41 -9.79
C ALA A 80 -5.47 -16.33 -10.96
N GLY A 81 -6.26 -17.38 -11.17
CA GLY A 81 -7.33 -17.44 -12.20
C GLY A 81 -8.18 -16.16 -12.28
N GLU A 82 -9.34 -16.18 -12.96
CA GLU A 82 -10.18 -15.02 -13.29
C GLU A 82 -10.04 -13.83 -12.32
N LEU A 83 -9.70 -12.66 -12.88
CA LEU A 83 -9.54 -11.39 -12.18
C LEU A 83 -10.80 -11.04 -11.36
N LEU A 84 -10.87 -11.52 -10.13
CA LEU A 84 -11.83 -11.01 -9.17
C LEU A 84 -11.59 -9.50 -9.02
N LYS A 85 -12.67 -8.73 -9.01
CA LYS A 85 -12.61 -7.29 -8.82
C LYS A 85 -12.02 -6.99 -7.44
N LYS A 86 -10.76 -6.54 -7.39
CA LYS A 86 -10.04 -6.27 -6.13
C LYS A 86 -10.30 -4.84 -5.66
N ILE A 87 -10.28 -4.64 -4.36
CA ILE A 87 -10.34 -3.32 -3.73
C ILE A 87 -8.92 -2.90 -3.35
N ILE A 88 -8.47 -1.80 -3.91
CA ILE A 88 -7.15 -1.22 -3.64
C ILE A 88 -7.34 0.06 -2.81
N CYS A 89 -6.90 0.02 -1.57
CA CYS A 89 -6.96 1.15 -0.65
C CYS A 89 -5.70 2.00 -0.79
N ILE A 90 -5.83 3.28 -1.08
CA ILE A 90 -4.72 4.23 -1.09
C ILE A 90 -4.81 5.09 0.17
N ASP A 91 -3.74 5.07 0.96
CA ASP A 91 -3.65 5.78 2.24
C ASP A 91 -2.23 6.33 2.46
N GLY A 92 -2.14 7.46 3.15
CA GLY A 92 -0.90 8.10 3.53
C GLY A 92 -0.58 7.91 5.01
N LYS A 93 0.62 7.43 5.31
CA LYS A 93 1.09 7.24 6.70
C LYS A 93 2.40 7.97 6.97
N THR A 94 2.46 8.65 8.11
CA THR A 94 3.70 9.23 8.62
C THR A 94 4.47 8.19 9.43
N MET A 95 5.69 7.86 8.98
CA MET A 95 6.57 6.90 9.65
C MET A 95 7.20 7.55 10.88
N ARG A 96 6.72 7.18 12.08
CA ARG A 96 7.17 7.78 13.35
C ARG A 96 8.50 7.21 13.87
N SER A 97 8.90 6.04 13.41
CA SER A 97 10.11 5.33 13.86
C SER A 97 11.42 5.92 13.34
N ASN A 98 11.42 6.72 12.28
CA ASN A 98 12.60 7.35 11.67
C ASN A 98 13.15 8.56 12.44
N LYS A 99 12.72 8.79 13.69
CA LYS A 99 13.20 9.93 14.51
C LYS A 99 14.68 9.85 14.95
N LYS A 100 15.36 8.73 14.70
CA LYS A 100 16.76 8.54 15.15
C LYS A 100 17.82 9.27 14.33
N ASN A 101 17.49 9.72 13.12
CA ASN A 101 18.43 10.48 12.29
C ASN A 101 17.80 11.85 12.02
N GLU A 102 18.10 12.87 12.76
CA GLU A 102 17.87 14.33 12.58
C GLU A 102 16.98 14.81 11.39
N GLY A 103 16.21 13.92 10.76
CA GLY A 103 15.34 14.15 9.63
C GLY A 103 13.88 14.26 10.00
N LYS A 104 13.13 15.02 9.22
CA LYS A 104 11.67 15.04 9.27
C LYS A 104 11.12 13.62 9.08
N PRO A 105 10.06 13.20 9.81
CA PRO A 105 9.47 11.88 9.61
C PRO A 105 9.01 11.73 8.16
N SER A 106 9.44 10.64 7.51
CA SER A 106 9.04 10.33 6.15
C SER A 106 7.53 10.05 6.11
N HIS A 107 6.83 10.67 5.16
CA HIS A 107 5.44 10.37 4.88
C HIS A 107 5.37 9.46 3.66
N ILE A 108 4.58 8.39 3.72
CA ILE A 108 4.50 7.38 2.65
C ILE A 108 3.06 7.22 2.23
N VAL A 109 2.79 7.37 0.94
CA VAL A 109 1.53 6.98 0.30
C VAL A 109 1.66 5.55 -0.19
N SER A 110 0.76 4.68 0.24
CA SER A 110 0.76 3.25 -0.11
C SER A 110 -0.56 2.83 -0.75
N ALA A 111 -0.50 1.87 -1.65
CA ALA A 111 -1.64 1.19 -2.25
C ALA A 111 -1.69 -0.25 -1.73
N TRP A 112 -2.73 -0.58 -1.00
CA TRP A 112 -2.93 -1.87 -0.35
C TRP A 112 -4.05 -2.65 -1.02
N SER A 113 -3.79 -3.88 -1.45
CA SER A 113 -4.84 -4.81 -1.89
C SER A 113 -5.48 -5.47 -0.68
N LYS A 114 -6.80 -5.28 -0.54
CA LYS A 114 -7.56 -5.87 0.56
C LYS A 114 -7.65 -7.40 0.43
N GLU A 115 -7.89 -7.87 -0.77
CA GLU A 115 -8.06 -9.29 -1.07
C GLU A 115 -6.75 -10.07 -0.99
N ASP A 116 -5.66 -9.49 -1.48
CA ASP A 116 -4.34 -10.14 -1.47
C ASP A 116 -3.62 -10.00 -0.12
N GLY A 117 -4.00 -9.00 0.70
CA GLY A 117 -3.41 -8.75 2.00
C GLY A 117 -1.98 -8.18 1.95
N PHE A 118 -1.60 -7.51 0.85
CA PHE A 118 -0.27 -6.90 0.72
C PHE A 118 -0.29 -5.54 0.01
N CYS A 119 0.81 -4.81 0.16
CA CYS A 119 1.02 -3.50 -0.46
C CYS A 119 1.42 -3.67 -1.93
N LEU A 120 0.65 -3.12 -2.86
CA LEU A 120 0.91 -3.16 -4.30
C LEU A 120 1.99 -2.17 -4.75
N GLY A 121 2.20 -1.13 -3.98
CA GLY A 121 3.21 -0.12 -4.25
C GLY A 121 3.15 1.00 -3.23
N GLN A 122 4.25 1.74 -3.15
CA GLN A 122 4.35 2.88 -2.24
C GLN A 122 5.18 4.00 -2.84
N LYS A 123 4.95 5.22 -2.37
CA LYS A 123 5.72 6.40 -2.72
C LYS A 123 5.99 7.25 -1.49
N ALA A 124 7.27 7.49 -1.19
CA ALA A 124 7.66 8.44 -0.18
C ALA A 124 7.40 9.87 -0.66
N VAL A 125 6.93 10.71 0.25
CA VAL A 125 6.73 12.16 0.03
C VAL A 125 7.37 12.93 1.18
N GLU A 126 7.87 14.12 0.89
CA GLU A 126 8.58 14.93 1.88
C GLU A 126 7.63 15.49 2.95
N GLU A 127 6.40 15.80 2.57
CA GLU A 127 5.39 16.38 3.45
C GLU A 127 4.01 15.76 3.16
N LYS A 128 3.15 15.73 4.18
CA LYS A 128 1.78 15.23 4.07
C LYS A 128 0.95 15.97 3.01
N SER A 129 1.19 17.26 2.83
CA SER A 129 0.56 18.09 1.79
C SER A 129 0.82 17.59 0.35
N ASN A 130 1.85 16.78 0.16
CA ASN A 130 2.25 16.25 -1.16
C ASN A 130 1.56 14.92 -1.52
N GLU A 131 0.64 14.39 -0.68
CA GLU A 131 -0.13 13.18 -0.99
C GLU A 131 -0.90 13.33 -2.30
N ILE A 132 -1.55 14.46 -2.52
CA ILE A 132 -2.35 14.75 -3.73
C ILE A 132 -1.50 14.60 -5.00
N THR A 133 -0.23 14.99 -4.95
CA THR A 133 0.70 14.88 -6.08
C THR A 133 1.31 13.48 -6.20
N ALA A 134 1.43 12.76 -5.09
CA ALA A 134 2.01 11.42 -5.07
C ALA A 134 1.05 10.33 -5.54
N ILE A 135 -0.26 10.48 -5.29
CA ILE A 135 -1.28 9.51 -5.68
C ILE A 135 -1.30 9.26 -7.20
N PRO A 136 -1.32 10.29 -8.07
CA PRO A 136 -1.27 10.08 -9.51
C PRO A 136 -0.05 9.29 -9.98
N ASP A 137 1.14 9.58 -9.44
CA ASP A 137 2.37 8.89 -9.78
C ASP A 137 2.38 7.43 -9.28
N LEU A 138 1.78 7.18 -8.11
CA LEU A 138 1.60 5.82 -7.61
C LEU A 138 0.65 5.03 -8.50
N LEU A 139 -0.48 5.63 -8.89
CA LEU A 139 -1.45 5.01 -9.79
C LEU A 139 -0.84 4.66 -11.16
N ASP A 140 0.13 5.45 -11.67
CA ASP A 140 0.82 5.15 -12.94
C ASP A 140 1.59 3.83 -12.89
N LYS A 141 2.17 3.52 -11.76
CA LYS A 141 2.97 2.32 -11.55
C LYS A 141 2.13 1.04 -11.33
N LEU A 142 0.83 1.18 -11.06
CA LEU A 142 -0.05 0.07 -10.71
C LEU A 142 -0.89 -0.41 -11.89
N GLN A 143 -1.10 -1.72 -11.96
CA GLN A 143 -2.05 -2.36 -12.86
C GLN A 143 -3.43 -2.40 -12.19
N ILE A 144 -4.25 -1.35 -12.42
CA ILE A 144 -5.53 -1.16 -11.72
C ILE A 144 -6.76 -1.41 -12.60
N LYS A 145 -6.58 -1.81 -13.86
CA LYS A 145 -7.70 -2.06 -14.79
C LYS A 145 -8.71 -3.03 -14.19
N GLY A 146 -9.98 -2.62 -14.17
CA GLY A 146 -11.09 -3.43 -13.65
C GLY A 146 -11.18 -3.47 -12.12
N GLN A 147 -10.29 -2.80 -11.40
CA GLN A 147 -10.26 -2.76 -9.94
C GLN A 147 -11.09 -1.60 -9.37
N VAL A 148 -11.32 -1.61 -8.06
CA VAL A 148 -11.94 -0.49 -7.33
C VAL A 148 -10.89 0.18 -6.47
N ILE A 149 -10.67 1.47 -6.68
CA ILE A 149 -9.71 2.27 -5.90
C ILE A 149 -10.48 3.01 -4.81
N THR A 150 -10.05 2.87 -3.56
CA THR A 150 -10.59 3.65 -2.44
C THR A 150 -9.55 4.65 -1.95
N ILE A 151 -9.96 5.89 -1.76
CA ILE A 151 -9.09 6.97 -1.30
C ILE A 151 -9.86 7.81 -0.28
N ASP A 152 -9.17 8.30 0.73
CA ASP A 152 -9.75 9.20 1.73
C ASP A 152 -10.12 10.58 1.13
N ALA A 153 -10.74 11.43 1.96
CA ALA A 153 -11.21 12.75 1.51
C ALA A 153 -10.10 13.69 1.02
N MET A 154 -8.86 13.53 1.48
CA MET A 154 -7.74 14.36 1.03
C MET A 154 -7.41 14.08 -0.44
N GLY A 155 -7.43 12.82 -0.84
CA GLY A 155 -7.21 12.39 -2.23
C GLY A 155 -8.43 12.53 -3.13
N THR A 156 -9.56 13.05 -2.65
CA THR A 156 -10.77 13.28 -3.46
C THR A 156 -10.58 14.54 -4.33
N GLN A 157 -9.95 14.34 -5.48
CA GLN A 157 -9.63 15.36 -6.46
C GLN A 157 -10.08 14.91 -7.86
N THR A 158 -10.58 15.84 -8.67
CA THR A 158 -11.07 15.58 -10.03
C THR A 158 -10.00 14.91 -10.88
N ALA A 159 -8.78 15.41 -10.87
CA ALA A 159 -7.67 14.84 -11.64
C ALA A 159 -7.33 13.38 -11.25
N ILE A 160 -7.46 13.04 -9.98
CA ILE A 160 -7.25 11.67 -9.49
C ILE A 160 -8.38 10.75 -9.98
N ALA A 161 -9.64 11.20 -9.86
CA ALA A 161 -10.80 10.46 -10.35
C ALA A 161 -10.72 10.21 -11.87
N GLU A 162 -10.36 11.23 -12.65
CA GLU A 162 -10.15 11.12 -14.11
C GLU A 162 -9.02 10.12 -14.42
N LYS A 163 -7.92 10.16 -13.71
CA LYS A 163 -6.80 9.24 -13.91
C LYS A 163 -7.22 7.80 -13.65
N ILE A 164 -7.97 7.53 -12.58
CA ILE A 164 -8.49 6.19 -12.29
C ILE A 164 -9.39 5.71 -13.42
N LYS A 165 -10.32 6.55 -13.89
CA LYS A 165 -11.21 6.22 -15.01
C LYS A 165 -10.46 5.99 -16.32
N ASN A 166 -9.46 6.80 -16.64
CA ASN A 166 -8.61 6.63 -17.82
C ASN A 166 -7.84 5.29 -17.79
N LYS A 167 -7.49 4.79 -16.61
CA LYS A 167 -6.90 3.46 -16.41
C LYS A 167 -7.94 2.32 -16.37
N ARG A 168 -9.24 2.62 -16.67
CA ARG A 168 -10.34 1.66 -16.69
C ARG A 168 -10.59 0.97 -15.36
N ALA A 169 -10.44 1.71 -14.27
CA ALA A 169 -10.77 1.31 -12.91
C ALA A 169 -12.01 2.08 -12.42
N ASP A 170 -12.63 1.59 -11.35
CA ASP A 170 -13.67 2.29 -10.61
C ASP A 170 -13.09 2.90 -9.33
N TYR A 171 -13.83 3.81 -8.69
CA TYR A 171 -13.37 4.42 -7.44
C TYR A 171 -14.50 4.61 -6.41
N VAL A 172 -14.11 4.62 -5.16
CA VAL A 172 -14.89 5.10 -4.02
C VAL A 172 -14.04 6.14 -3.30
N LEU A 173 -14.48 7.39 -3.33
CA LEU A 173 -13.76 8.52 -2.78
C LEU A 173 -14.46 9.06 -1.54
N GLY A 174 -13.72 9.27 -0.45
CA GLY A 174 -14.24 9.92 0.74
C GLY A 174 -14.61 11.38 0.45
N LEU A 175 -15.76 11.85 0.92
CA LEU A 175 -16.21 13.23 0.72
C LEU A 175 -16.28 13.96 2.07
N LYS A 176 -15.61 15.09 2.17
CA LYS A 176 -15.62 15.98 3.35
C LYS A 176 -15.67 17.45 2.93
N GLY A 177 -15.65 18.35 3.89
CA GLY A 177 -15.73 19.79 3.68
C GLY A 177 -14.61 20.42 2.82
N ASN A 178 -13.52 19.68 2.51
CA ASN A 178 -12.51 20.11 1.55
C ASN A 178 -13.05 20.21 0.11
N GLN A 179 -14.19 19.55 -0.18
CA GLN A 179 -14.94 19.65 -1.42
C GLN A 179 -16.30 20.33 -1.14
N GLY A 180 -16.25 21.58 -0.64
CA GLY A 180 -17.37 22.28 0.01
C GLY A 180 -18.69 22.24 -0.77
N THR A 181 -18.70 22.67 -2.04
CA THR A 181 -19.92 22.69 -2.86
C THR A 181 -20.49 21.27 -3.06
N LEU A 182 -19.65 20.30 -3.42
CA LEU A 182 -20.09 18.92 -3.61
C LEU A 182 -20.60 18.31 -2.30
N HIS A 183 -19.91 18.58 -1.20
CA HIS A 183 -20.29 18.10 0.12
C HIS A 183 -21.65 18.64 0.56
N GLU A 184 -21.91 19.95 0.38
CA GLU A 184 -23.20 20.54 0.71
C GLU A 184 -24.34 20.04 -0.20
N ASN A 185 -24.07 19.85 -1.50
CA ASN A 185 -25.03 19.25 -2.40
C ASN A 185 -25.42 17.82 -1.99
N VAL A 186 -24.44 17.00 -1.61
CA VAL A 186 -24.69 15.63 -1.13
C VAL A 186 -25.45 15.64 0.18
N LYS A 187 -25.12 16.56 1.13
CA LYS A 187 -25.91 16.72 2.36
C LYS A 187 -27.35 17.10 2.07
N GLY A 188 -27.56 18.08 1.18
CA GLY A 188 -28.90 18.49 0.75
C GLY A 188 -29.71 17.32 0.16
N TYR A 189 -29.04 16.49 -0.63
CA TYR A 189 -29.62 15.30 -1.21
C TYR A 189 -30.08 14.28 -0.16
N PHE A 190 -29.28 14.04 0.87
CA PHE A 190 -29.65 13.16 1.98
C PHE A 190 -30.59 13.80 3.02
N ALA A 191 -30.77 15.11 3.00
CA ALA A 191 -31.73 15.82 3.84
C ALA A 191 -33.15 15.85 3.20
N ASP A 192 -33.30 15.58 1.91
CA ASP A 192 -34.57 15.51 1.21
C ASP A 192 -35.32 14.22 1.56
N THR A 193 -36.28 14.34 2.46
CA THR A 193 -37.05 13.21 2.97
C THR A 193 -37.96 12.55 1.92
N GLU A 194 -38.48 13.33 0.97
CA GLU A 194 -39.29 12.79 -0.15
C GLU A 194 -38.45 12.00 -1.11
N PHE A 195 -37.26 12.52 -1.42
CA PHE A 195 -36.30 11.83 -2.27
C PHE A 195 -35.84 10.51 -1.65
N LEU A 196 -35.51 10.52 -0.36
CA LEU A 196 -35.11 9.29 0.35
C LEU A 196 -36.22 8.23 0.37
N LYS A 197 -37.49 8.62 0.52
CA LYS A 197 -38.60 7.70 0.42
C LYS A 197 -38.70 7.05 -0.96
N ARG A 198 -38.56 7.86 -2.03
CA ARG A 198 -38.54 7.31 -3.41
C ARG A 198 -37.41 6.32 -3.68
N ILE A 199 -36.22 6.57 -3.12
CA ILE A 199 -35.10 5.63 -3.21
C ILE A 199 -35.38 4.35 -2.42
N GLN A 200 -35.96 4.46 -1.21
CA GLN A 200 -36.32 3.28 -0.41
C GLN A 200 -37.35 2.40 -1.11
N GLU A 201 -38.30 3.01 -1.83
CA GLU A 201 -39.37 2.30 -2.53
C GLU A 201 -38.92 1.69 -3.85
N ASN A 202 -38.06 2.36 -4.61
CA ASN A 202 -37.76 2.03 -6.01
C ASN A 202 -36.28 1.70 -6.26
N GLY A 203 -35.40 1.80 -5.28
CA GLY A 203 -33.95 1.66 -5.41
C GLY A 203 -33.34 0.68 -4.41
N SER A 204 -32.01 0.53 -4.54
CA SER A 204 -31.22 -0.18 -3.56
C SER A 204 -30.82 0.78 -2.42
N TYR A 205 -31.45 0.65 -1.25
CA TYR A 205 -31.13 1.43 -0.06
C TYR A 205 -30.67 0.50 1.05
N LYS A 206 -29.53 0.81 1.64
CA LYS A 206 -29.03 0.12 2.85
C LYS A 206 -28.64 1.16 3.88
N LYS A 207 -29.14 1.01 5.09
CA LYS A 207 -28.75 1.78 6.25
C LYS A 207 -28.12 0.85 7.27
N ALA A 208 -26.90 1.17 7.69
CA ALA A 208 -26.24 0.47 8.78
C ALA A 208 -25.83 1.49 9.85
N THR A 209 -25.89 1.08 11.11
CA THR A 209 -25.43 1.89 12.24
C THR A 209 -24.33 1.10 12.94
N GLU A 210 -23.13 1.67 12.96
CA GLU A 210 -21.97 1.05 13.58
C GLU A 210 -21.46 1.94 14.73
N LYS A 211 -20.92 1.32 15.76
CA LYS A 211 -20.26 2.02 16.85
C LYS A 211 -18.75 1.95 16.62
N ALA A 212 -18.17 3.05 16.15
CA ALA A 212 -16.74 3.17 15.93
C ALA A 212 -16.18 4.31 16.79
N HIS A 213 -15.03 4.09 17.40
CA HIS A 213 -14.30 5.10 18.21
C HIS A 213 -15.13 5.80 19.27
N GLY A 214 -16.14 5.10 19.85
CA GLY A 214 -17.02 5.66 20.87
C GLY A 214 -18.16 6.51 20.35
N GLN A 215 -18.31 6.67 19.03
CA GLN A 215 -19.40 7.36 18.37
C GLN A 215 -20.29 6.40 17.59
N LEU A 216 -21.59 6.73 17.48
CA LEU A 216 -22.53 6.04 16.60
C LEU A 216 -22.43 6.67 15.21
N GLU A 217 -21.98 5.92 14.24
CA GLU A 217 -21.95 6.32 12.83
C GLU A 217 -23.09 5.61 12.09
N THR A 218 -23.83 6.38 11.29
CA THR A 218 -24.86 5.84 10.40
C THR A 218 -24.33 5.90 8.97
N ILE A 219 -24.28 4.75 8.33
CA ILE A 219 -23.80 4.55 6.96
C ILE A 219 -24.98 4.15 6.07
#